data_b5bff64ada7e5739436280c9ee6d430b
#
_entry.id   b5bff64ada7e5739436280c9ee6d430b
#
_cell.length_a   1.000
_cell.length_b   1.000
_cell.length_c   1.000
_cell.angle_alpha   90.00
_cell.angle_beta   90.00
_cell.angle_gamma   90.00
#
_symmetry.space_group_name_H-M   'P 1'
#
loop_
_entity.id
_entity.type
_entity.pdbx_description
1 polymer ?
#
loop_
_entity_poly.entity_id
_entity_poly.type
_entity_poly.pdbx_seq_one_letter_code
_entity_poly.pdbx_strand_id
1 'polypeptide(L)'
;MKRISIYIGLCMMLICTCLPAFAGPEAEFRKLEKHYTLRADGSQELRVRKELTLYTHAAMNGLYGETFITYDPAFQELQIHQSYTQQKDGTIVKTPDNAFVEVLPSVAADAPAYNRLKEMVVVHTGLELGATIYLDYSIISKPGYLPALDVCCPVRELSPIKEFICTIETEKSPLLHYELLNYDAPAKRMDTRNNRQCVQWTLRNVSPRPYNYPTQHDRLSLIQEAASGMQPVIVATTHTSYAEALKTLRAQFVPGDEAVIKEKVTELAVGAEGDKQKLRDAIGQYMMYRYSRLGNISLKLADTGYRLRPASEVLRSGYGTTAELVNLDVCLQRAAGLEADIVICALRASKTDNVGLSGIVSVFARSGDMAMRVPLSGTAEADLQEYMMITDLSGNSVELENKWTEHARTYYTFEADDKRIRTLEGGIRLVKAEGKDMALILSDNYAKNTEIDAPVLLPMKYDHTFVTTVKLPEGMTWVRKSGREIVNACGKVVFTYEQAENAIKVTCRLVVNQQLLTPSSYPDFYALMREWKDENNYLLLFTPEAI
;
A
#
# COMPACT_ATOMS: atom_id res chain seq x y z
N MET A 1 -5.22 -50.97 -38.17
CA MET A 1 -5.84 -50.71 -36.84
C MET A 1 -4.84 -50.51 -35.70
N LYS A 2 -3.75 -51.31 -35.57
CA LYS A 2 -2.76 -51.12 -34.44
C LYS A 2 -2.00 -49.76 -34.44
N ARG A 3 -1.75 -49.12 -35.60
CA ARG A 3 -1.06 -47.82 -35.66
C ARG A 3 -1.94 -46.63 -35.24
N ILE A 4 -3.24 -46.68 -35.51
CA ILE A 4 -4.19 -45.63 -35.11
C ILE A 4 -4.40 -45.61 -33.58
N SER A 5 -4.43 -46.80 -32.93
CA SER A 5 -4.54 -46.90 -31.47
C SER A 5 -3.33 -46.33 -30.73
N ILE A 6 -2.11 -46.38 -31.32
CA ILE A 6 -0.90 -45.82 -30.73
C ILE A 6 -0.95 -44.28 -30.79
N TYR A 7 -1.41 -43.67 -31.89
CA TYR A 7 -1.55 -42.22 -32.00
C TYR A 7 -2.63 -41.64 -31.12
N ILE A 8 -3.74 -42.35 -30.95
CA ILE A 8 -4.81 -41.93 -30.01
C ILE A 8 -4.31 -42.01 -28.54
N GLY A 9 -3.56 -43.08 -28.20
CA GLY A 9 -2.93 -43.18 -26.88
C GLY A 9 -1.88 -42.11 -26.61
N LEU A 10 -1.07 -41.72 -27.60
CA LEU A 10 -0.07 -40.67 -27.51
C LEU A 10 -0.73 -39.27 -27.41
N CYS A 11 -1.80 -39.02 -28.17
CA CYS A 11 -2.58 -37.77 -28.07
C CYS A 11 -3.32 -37.66 -26.72
N MET A 12 -3.88 -38.75 -26.18
CA MET A 12 -4.48 -38.73 -24.82
C MET A 12 -3.40 -38.52 -23.74
N MET A 13 -2.20 -39.09 -23.86
CA MET A 13 -1.10 -38.80 -22.92
C MET A 13 -0.62 -37.34 -23.02
N LEU A 14 -0.55 -36.75 -24.21
CA LEU A 14 -0.17 -35.35 -24.38
C LEU A 14 -1.27 -34.38 -23.86
N ILE A 15 -2.55 -34.75 -23.96
CA ILE A 15 -3.64 -33.94 -23.42
C ILE A 15 -3.67 -33.97 -21.88
N CYS A 16 -3.27 -35.09 -21.25
CA CYS A 16 -3.14 -35.18 -19.79
C CYS A 16 -1.94 -34.41 -19.22
N THR A 17 -0.93 -34.04 -20.04
CA THR A 17 0.23 -33.26 -19.54
C THR A 17 0.08 -31.74 -19.67
N CYS A 18 -1.02 -31.26 -20.27
CA CYS A 18 -1.29 -29.83 -20.47
C CYS A 18 -2.41 -29.29 -19.58
N LEU A 19 -2.88 -30.05 -18.59
CA LEU A 19 -3.68 -29.43 -17.53
C LEU A 19 -2.72 -28.59 -16.67
N PRO A 20 -2.89 -27.26 -16.58
CA PRO A 20 -2.16 -26.50 -15.59
C PRO A 20 -2.44 -27.20 -14.26
N ALA A 21 -1.39 -27.63 -13.58
CA ALA A 21 -1.51 -28.05 -12.21
C ALA A 21 -1.97 -26.80 -11.44
N PHE A 22 -3.28 -26.65 -11.24
CA PHE A 22 -3.81 -25.72 -10.27
C PHE A 22 -3.25 -26.18 -8.94
N ALA A 23 -2.17 -25.53 -8.51
CA ALA A 23 -1.71 -25.67 -7.16
C ALA A 23 -2.88 -25.20 -6.29
N GLY A 24 -3.48 -26.13 -5.52
CA GLY A 24 -4.53 -25.77 -4.57
C GLY A 24 -4.00 -24.72 -3.58
N PRO A 25 -4.87 -24.08 -2.81
CA PRO A 25 -4.44 -23.11 -1.82
C PRO A 25 -3.51 -23.77 -0.79
N GLU A 26 -2.53 -23.02 -0.30
CA GLU A 26 -1.60 -23.50 0.73
C GLU A 26 -2.32 -23.82 2.06
N ALA A 27 -3.35 -23.05 2.37
CA ALA A 27 -4.24 -23.23 3.52
C ALA A 27 -5.64 -22.68 3.18
N GLU A 28 -6.62 -22.97 4.02
CA GLU A 28 -7.99 -22.47 3.86
C GLU A 28 -8.61 -22.21 5.23
N PHE A 29 -9.10 -21.00 5.45
CA PHE A 29 -9.97 -20.73 6.59
C PHE A 29 -11.33 -21.42 6.36
N ARG A 30 -11.65 -22.43 7.12
CA ARG A 30 -12.99 -23.01 7.16
C ARG A 30 -13.98 -22.01 7.71
N LYS A 31 -13.54 -21.30 8.77
CA LYS A 31 -14.30 -20.22 9.39
C LYS A 31 -13.34 -19.17 9.93
N LEU A 32 -13.66 -17.88 9.68
CA LEU A 32 -13.03 -16.75 10.32
C LEU A 32 -14.13 -15.83 10.86
N GLU A 33 -14.17 -15.65 12.16
CA GLU A 33 -15.18 -14.86 12.85
C GLU A 33 -14.51 -13.73 13.65
N LYS A 34 -14.97 -12.49 13.44
CA LYS A 34 -14.53 -11.30 14.17
C LYS A 34 -15.76 -10.64 14.79
N HIS A 35 -15.76 -10.48 16.09
CA HIS A 35 -16.86 -9.86 16.84
C HIS A 35 -16.35 -8.66 17.62
N TYR A 36 -16.86 -7.49 17.30
CA TYR A 36 -16.55 -6.21 17.93
C TYR A 36 -17.72 -5.82 18.82
N THR A 37 -17.46 -5.53 20.09
CA THR A 37 -18.48 -5.18 21.07
C THR A 37 -18.11 -3.91 21.82
N LEU A 38 -19.00 -2.91 21.86
CA LEU A 38 -18.97 -1.83 22.84
C LEU A 38 -19.91 -2.18 24.00
N ARG A 39 -19.34 -2.52 25.15
CA ARG A 39 -20.08 -2.92 26.33
C ARG A 39 -20.72 -1.74 27.06
N ALA A 40 -21.70 -2.02 27.92
CA ALA A 40 -22.42 -1.00 28.68
C ALA A 40 -21.53 -0.16 29.62
N ASP A 41 -20.44 -0.72 30.13
CA ASP A 41 -19.45 -0.01 30.97
C ASP A 41 -18.50 0.89 30.13
N GLY A 42 -18.54 0.81 28.80
CA GLY A 42 -17.68 1.54 27.90
C GLY A 42 -16.38 0.81 27.55
N SER A 43 -16.17 -0.39 28.06
CA SER A 43 -15.09 -1.26 27.58
C SER A 43 -15.42 -1.78 26.17
N GLN A 44 -14.38 -2.13 25.42
CA GLN A 44 -14.55 -2.64 24.05
C GLN A 44 -13.86 -3.99 23.93
N GLU A 45 -14.49 -4.91 23.24
CA GLU A 45 -13.94 -6.24 22.98
C GLU A 45 -13.84 -6.50 21.48
N LEU A 46 -12.69 -6.99 21.05
CA LEU A 46 -12.52 -7.70 19.79
C LEU A 46 -12.32 -9.19 20.11
N ARG A 47 -13.27 -10.03 19.72
CA ARG A 47 -13.10 -11.49 19.77
C ARG A 47 -12.87 -12.04 18.37
N VAL A 48 -11.86 -12.88 18.24
CA VAL A 48 -11.48 -13.53 16.99
C VAL A 48 -11.52 -15.04 17.17
N ARG A 49 -12.24 -15.73 16.27
CA ARG A 49 -12.26 -17.17 16.17
C ARG A 49 -11.83 -17.59 14.79
N LYS A 50 -10.85 -18.48 14.69
CA LYS A 50 -10.39 -19.02 13.42
C LYS A 50 -10.34 -20.55 13.43
N GLU A 51 -10.78 -21.15 12.31
CA GLU A 51 -10.62 -22.53 11.96
C GLU A 51 -9.86 -22.57 10.63
N LEU A 52 -8.60 -22.98 10.64
CA LEU A 52 -7.68 -22.90 9.51
C LEU A 52 -7.08 -24.24 9.19
N THR A 53 -7.39 -24.82 8.02
CA THR A 53 -6.82 -26.07 7.55
C THR A 53 -5.56 -25.82 6.71
N LEU A 54 -4.50 -26.59 6.97
CA LEU A 54 -3.18 -26.45 6.34
C LEU A 54 -2.99 -27.54 5.29
N TYR A 55 -2.58 -27.18 4.08
CA TYR A 55 -2.41 -28.12 2.97
C TYR A 55 -0.96 -28.29 2.52
N THR A 56 -0.08 -27.35 2.87
CA THR A 56 1.32 -27.36 2.44
C THR A 56 2.28 -27.15 3.60
N HIS A 57 3.54 -27.57 3.43
CA HIS A 57 4.61 -27.28 4.38
C HIS A 57 4.91 -25.78 4.50
N ALA A 58 4.74 -25.01 3.42
CA ALA A 58 4.88 -23.57 3.45
C ALA A 58 3.84 -22.92 4.38
N ALA A 59 2.59 -23.40 4.34
CA ALA A 59 1.55 -22.96 5.27
C ALA A 59 1.90 -23.24 6.74
N MET A 60 2.48 -24.40 7.03
CA MET A 60 2.86 -24.77 8.41
C MET A 60 4.07 -23.98 8.94
N ASN A 61 5.10 -23.79 8.11
CA ASN A 61 6.38 -23.27 8.59
C ASN A 61 6.55 -21.76 8.37
N GLY A 62 5.89 -21.17 7.38
CA GLY A 62 6.13 -19.78 6.98
C GLY A 62 4.94 -18.85 7.13
N LEU A 63 3.70 -19.38 7.10
CA LEU A 63 2.51 -18.52 7.06
C LEU A 63 1.67 -18.59 8.35
N TYR A 64 1.45 -19.79 8.88
CA TYR A 64 0.44 -20.02 9.92
C TYR A 64 0.92 -20.88 11.09
N GLY A 65 2.20 -21.24 11.15
CA GLY A 65 2.77 -21.97 12.28
C GLY A 65 2.67 -21.22 13.61
N GLU A 66 2.58 -19.90 13.51
CA GLU A 66 2.46 -18.98 14.65
C GLU A 66 1.33 -17.99 14.42
N THR A 67 0.76 -17.47 15.52
CA THR A 67 -0.18 -16.34 15.49
C THR A 67 0.33 -15.24 16.39
N PHE A 68 0.46 -14.04 15.85
CA PHE A 68 0.95 -12.86 16.54
C PHE A 68 -0.24 -11.97 16.94
N ILE A 69 -0.35 -11.63 18.23
CA ILE A 69 -1.45 -10.82 18.79
C ILE A 69 -0.85 -9.68 19.58
N THR A 70 -0.84 -8.48 19.00
CA THR A 70 -0.31 -7.28 19.65
C THR A 70 -1.39 -6.62 20.51
N TYR A 71 -1.02 -6.19 21.72
CA TYR A 71 -1.89 -5.46 22.63
C TYR A 71 -1.07 -4.57 23.58
N ASP A 72 -1.74 -3.60 24.23
CA ASP A 72 -1.13 -2.71 25.22
C ASP A 72 -1.63 -3.10 26.63
N PRO A 73 -0.86 -3.84 27.45
CA PRO A 73 -1.32 -4.35 28.75
C PRO A 73 -1.65 -3.24 29.77
N ALA A 74 -1.20 -2.00 29.53
CA ALA A 74 -1.63 -0.88 30.36
C ALA A 74 -3.13 -0.55 30.19
N PHE A 75 -3.67 -0.81 29.01
CA PHE A 75 -5.02 -0.44 28.61
C PHE A 75 -5.86 -1.60 28.09
N GLN A 76 -5.25 -2.74 27.79
CA GLN A 76 -5.90 -3.89 27.18
C GLN A 76 -5.57 -5.17 27.94
N GLU A 77 -6.47 -6.12 27.89
CA GLU A 77 -6.31 -7.49 28.39
C GLU A 77 -6.47 -8.45 27.22
N LEU A 78 -5.52 -9.37 27.07
CA LEU A 78 -5.62 -10.48 26.12
C LEU A 78 -6.12 -11.73 26.87
N GLN A 79 -7.17 -12.35 26.36
CA GLN A 79 -7.73 -13.60 26.86
C GLN A 79 -7.70 -14.66 25.74
N ILE A 80 -6.96 -15.75 25.93
CA ILE A 80 -7.01 -16.92 25.05
C ILE A 80 -8.06 -17.89 25.59
N HIS A 81 -9.17 -18.03 24.87
CA HIS A 81 -10.27 -18.92 25.29
C HIS A 81 -10.01 -20.36 24.89
N GLN A 82 -9.41 -20.54 23.66
CA GLN A 82 -9.17 -21.87 23.12
C GLN A 82 -8.00 -21.83 22.11
N SER A 83 -7.09 -22.80 22.21
CA SER A 83 -6.02 -23.00 21.22
C SER A 83 -5.67 -24.48 21.14
N TYR A 84 -5.87 -25.09 19.98
CA TYR A 84 -5.53 -26.49 19.71
C TYR A 84 -5.43 -26.73 18.19
N THR A 85 -4.81 -27.83 17.83
CA THR A 85 -4.77 -28.36 16.46
C THR A 85 -5.54 -29.69 16.42
N GLN A 86 -6.45 -29.82 15.47
CA GLN A 86 -7.06 -31.10 15.12
C GLN A 86 -6.28 -31.69 13.96
N GLN A 87 -5.65 -32.84 14.19
CA GLN A 87 -4.91 -33.58 13.18
C GLN A 87 -5.87 -34.23 12.16
N LYS A 88 -5.33 -34.73 11.06
CA LYS A 88 -6.12 -35.32 9.97
C LYS A 88 -6.95 -36.51 10.41
N ASP A 89 -6.46 -37.30 11.37
CA ASP A 89 -7.14 -38.45 11.94
C ASP A 89 -8.20 -38.08 13.01
N GLY A 90 -8.34 -36.78 13.31
CA GLY A 90 -9.25 -36.27 14.34
C GLY A 90 -8.63 -36.11 15.72
N THR A 91 -7.37 -36.49 15.92
CA THR A 91 -6.64 -36.31 17.18
C THR A 91 -6.52 -34.83 17.51
N ILE A 92 -6.82 -34.47 18.78
CA ILE A 92 -6.72 -33.08 19.25
C ILE A 92 -5.42 -32.91 20.04
N VAL A 93 -4.58 -31.99 19.56
CA VAL A 93 -3.35 -31.57 20.22
C VAL A 93 -3.56 -30.17 20.80
N LYS A 94 -3.71 -30.06 22.11
CA LYS A 94 -3.84 -28.78 22.80
C LYS A 94 -2.51 -28.02 22.73
N THR A 95 -2.57 -26.70 22.52
CA THR A 95 -1.41 -25.83 22.61
C THR A 95 -0.89 -25.84 24.06
N PRO A 96 0.36 -26.26 24.32
CA PRO A 96 0.90 -26.31 25.69
C PRO A 96 1.24 -24.90 26.20
N ASP A 97 1.30 -24.69 27.51
CA ASP A 97 1.52 -23.41 28.14
C ASP A 97 2.81 -22.70 27.67
N ASN A 98 3.87 -23.46 27.43
CA ASN A 98 5.14 -22.90 26.93
C ASN A 98 5.13 -22.49 25.45
N ALA A 99 4.04 -22.71 24.73
CA ALA A 99 3.84 -22.26 23.36
C ALA A 99 3.11 -20.90 23.28
N PHE A 100 2.81 -20.29 24.42
CA PHE A 100 2.34 -18.92 24.54
C PHE A 100 3.50 -18.06 25.02
N VAL A 101 4.11 -17.30 24.09
CA VAL A 101 5.31 -16.52 24.37
C VAL A 101 5.01 -15.04 24.19
N GLU A 102 5.16 -14.27 25.27
CA GLU A 102 4.98 -12.83 25.21
C GLU A 102 6.32 -12.13 24.92
N VAL A 103 6.37 -11.36 23.86
CA VAL A 103 7.57 -10.62 23.41
C VAL A 103 7.27 -9.13 23.18
N LEU A 104 8.30 -8.33 22.99
CA LEU A 104 8.18 -6.98 22.47
C LEU A 104 7.93 -7.06 20.95
N PRO A 105 6.90 -6.38 20.40
CA PRO A 105 6.70 -6.32 18.95
C PRO A 105 7.96 -5.77 18.24
N SER A 106 8.36 -6.40 17.15
CA SER A 106 9.57 -6.00 16.40
C SER A 106 9.54 -4.55 15.96
N VAL A 107 8.36 -4.01 15.65
CA VAL A 107 8.14 -2.59 15.28
C VAL A 107 8.42 -1.62 16.44
N ALA A 108 8.43 -2.07 17.70
CA ALA A 108 8.72 -1.27 18.88
C ALA A 108 10.14 -1.48 19.44
N ALA A 109 10.96 -2.34 18.82
CA ALA A 109 12.28 -2.71 19.33
C ALA A 109 13.22 -1.50 19.54
N ASP A 110 13.22 -0.56 18.60
CA ASP A 110 14.03 0.66 18.64
C ASP A 110 13.24 1.90 19.07
N ALA A 111 12.08 1.72 19.70
CA ALA A 111 11.16 2.78 20.06
C ALA A 111 10.74 2.72 21.54
N PRO A 112 11.61 3.17 22.48
CA PRO A 112 11.37 3.06 23.93
C PRO A 112 10.01 3.62 24.40
N ALA A 113 9.46 4.63 23.75
CA ALA A 113 8.13 5.17 24.09
C ALA A 113 6.99 4.15 23.89
N TYR A 114 7.24 3.09 23.14
CA TYR A 114 6.27 2.02 22.80
C TYR A 114 6.63 0.66 23.41
N ASN A 115 7.65 0.59 24.30
CA ASN A 115 8.09 -0.66 24.95
C ASN A 115 7.01 -1.29 25.84
N ARG A 116 5.93 -0.57 26.16
CA ARG A 116 4.79 -1.13 26.88
C ARG A 116 3.96 -2.10 26.03
N LEU A 117 4.03 -2.00 24.71
CA LEU A 117 3.34 -2.93 23.82
C LEU A 117 3.88 -4.34 23.99
N LYS A 118 3.00 -5.30 23.92
CA LYS A 118 3.29 -6.73 23.96
C LYS A 118 2.73 -7.42 22.73
N GLU A 119 3.41 -8.44 22.30
CA GLU A 119 2.98 -9.34 21.25
C GLU A 119 2.95 -10.77 21.80
N MET A 120 1.76 -11.34 21.90
CA MET A 120 1.59 -12.75 22.23
C MET A 120 1.83 -13.56 20.97
N VAL A 121 2.84 -14.40 20.98
CA VAL A 121 3.12 -15.41 19.96
C VAL A 121 2.49 -16.72 20.41
N VAL A 122 1.47 -17.16 19.68
CA VAL A 122 0.85 -18.48 19.88
C VAL A 122 1.48 -19.44 18.88
N VAL A 123 2.38 -20.31 19.36
CA VAL A 123 3.02 -21.34 18.55
C VAL A 123 2.10 -22.55 18.44
N HIS A 124 1.59 -22.81 17.23
CA HIS A 124 0.70 -23.94 17.00
C HIS A 124 1.47 -25.26 16.97
N THR A 125 1.04 -26.23 17.76
CA THR A 125 1.70 -27.54 17.92
C THR A 125 0.87 -28.66 17.28
N GLY A 126 1.51 -29.78 16.94
CA GLY A 126 0.82 -30.92 16.32
C GLY A 126 0.43 -30.68 14.85
N LEU A 127 1.13 -29.77 14.17
CA LEU A 127 0.85 -29.45 12.76
C LEU A 127 1.26 -30.58 11.83
N GLU A 128 0.38 -30.90 10.90
CA GLU A 128 0.61 -31.84 9.79
C GLU A 128 -0.22 -31.41 8.56
N LEU A 129 0.03 -32.02 7.43
CA LEU A 129 -0.75 -31.75 6.21
C LEU A 129 -2.20 -32.23 6.38
N GLY A 130 -3.15 -31.30 6.25
CA GLY A 130 -4.57 -31.55 6.47
C GLY A 130 -5.03 -31.29 7.91
N ALA A 131 -4.14 -30.94 8.82
CA ALA A 131 -4.53 -30.49 10.16
C ALA A 131 -5.27 -29.16 10.14
N THR A 132 -6.12 -28.94 11.13
CA THR A 132 -6.89 -27.69 11.31
C THR A 132 -6.52 -27.04 12.63
N ILE A 133 -6.07 -25.79 12.56
CA ILE A 133 -5.81 -24.92 13.73
C ILE A 133 -7.13 -24.31 14.19
N TYR A 134 -7.40 -24.41 15.50
CA TYR A 134 -8.50 -23.72 16.18
C TYR A 134 -7.92 -22.72 17.17
N LEU A 135 -8.27 -21.44 17.02
CA LEU A 135 -7.87 -20.38 17.94
C LEU A 135 -9.05 -19.45 18.20
N ASP A 136 -9.34 -19.22 19.48
CA ASP A 136 -10.37 -18.29 19.96
C ASP A 136 -9.73 -17.39 21.02
N TYR A 137 -9.74 -16.06 20.80
CA TYR A 137 -9.18 -15.11 21.74
C TYR A 137 -9.97 -13.79 21.73
N SER A 138 -9.85 -13.03 22.82
CA SER A 138 -10.38 -11.68 22.94
C SER A 138 -9.29 -10.70 23.34
N ILE A 139 -9.34 -9.49 22.77
CA ILE A 139 -8.64 -8.29 23.25
C ILE A 139 -9.70 -7.37 23.83
N ILE A 140 -9.60 -7.11 25.14
CA ILE A 140 -10.56 -6.28 25.88
C ILE A 140 -9.88 -4.96 26.23
N SER A 141 -10.37 -3.85 25.65
CA SER A 141 -9.88 -2.50 25.93
C SER A 141 -10.65 -1.89 27.09
N LYS A 142 -9.94 -1.29 28.04
CA LYS A 142 -10.50 -0.61 29.21
C LYS A 142 -11.39 0.57 28.79
N PRO A 143 -12.42 0.92 29.56
CA PRO A 143 -13.23 2.10 29.30
C PRO A 143 -12.38 3.36 29.11
N GLY A 144 -12.66 4.15 28.07
CA GLY A 144 -11.95 5.39 27.77
C GLY A 144 -10.56 5.24 27.13
N TYR A 145 -10.09 4.02 26.88
CA TYR A 145 -8.86 3.82 26.09
C TYR A 145 -9.05 4.23 24.64
N LEU A 146 -10.07 3.71 23.99
CA LEU A 146 -10.46 4.10 22.65
C LEU A 146 -11.58 5.15 22.73
N PRO A 147 -11.55 6.18 21.87
CA PRO A 147 -12.51 7.29 21.93
C PRO A 147 -13.95 6.88 21.56
N ALA A 148 -14.09 5.85 20.73
CA ALA A 148 -15.36 5.28 20.30
C ALA A 148 -15.14 3.82 19.88
N LEU A 149 -16.22 3.05 19.71
CA LEU A 149 -16.11 1.83 18.92
C LEU A 149 -15.85 2.24 17.48
N ASP A 150 -14.70 1.83 16.94
CA ASP A 150 -14.21 2.27 15.65
C ASP A 150 -13.54 1.11 14.94
N VAL A 151 -14.17 0.60 13.89
CA VAL A 151 -13.85 -0.66 13.23
C VAL A 151 -13.45 -0.42 11.78
N CYS A 152 -12.27 -0.90 11.41
CA CYS A 152 -11.87 -1.13 10.04
C CYS A 152 -11.42 -2.59 9.91
N CYS A 153 -12.30 -3.43 9.38
CA CYS A 153 -12.14 -4.88 9.32
C CYS A 153 -11.95 -5.35 7.88
N PRO A 154 -10.71 -5.56 7.42
CA PRO A 154 -10.45 -6.21 6.14
C PRO A 154 -11.01 -7.63 6.14
N VAL A 155 -11.58 -8.02 4.99
CA VAL A 155 -12.26 -9.31 4.83
C VAL A 155 -11.33 -10.39 4.30
N ARG A 156 -10.51 -10.07 3.27
CA ARG A 156 -9.62 -11.06 2.65
C ARG A 156 -8.37 -11.30 3.47
N GLU A 157 -7.98 -12.55 3.55
CA GLU A 157 -6.72 -13.01 4.14
C GLU A 157 -5.78 -13.57 3.03
N LEU A 158 -4.58 -14.01 3.40
CA LEU A 158 -3.63 -14.62 2.45
C LEU A 158 -4.14 -15.93 1.84
N SER A 159 -5.02 -16.62 2.56
CA SER A 159 -5.66 -17.86 2.10
C SER A 159 -7.16 -17.65 1.94
N PRO A 160 -7.84 -18.42 1.07
CA PRO A 160 -9.27 -18.33 0.88
C PRO A 160 -10.04 -18.61 2.17
N ILE A 161 -11.24 -18.04 2.29
CA ILE A 161 -12.10 -18.21 3.45
C ILE A 161 -13.45 -18.79 3.00
N LYS A 162 -13.83 -19.94 3.51
CA LYS A 162 -15.15 -20.55 3.23
C LYS A 162 -16.28 -19.77 3.84
N GLU A 163 -16.14 -19.39 5.11
CA GLU A 163 -17.14 -18.59 5.82
C GLU A 163 -16.47 -17.53 6.67
N PHE A 164 -16.69 -16.25 6.30
CA PHE A 164 -16.30 -15.09 7.06
C PHE A 164 -17.50 -14.48 7.75
N ILE A 165 -17.41 -14.27 9.06
CA ILE A 165 -18.46 -13.62 9.86
C ILE A 165 -17.86 -12.41 10.56
N CYS A 166 -18.47 -11.25 10.37
CA CYS A 166 -18.15 -10.04 11.13
C CYS A 166 -19.41 -9.55 11.82
N THR A 167 -19.36 -9.48 13.14
CA THR A 167 -20.45 -8.96 13.99
C THR A 167 -19.99 -7.71 14.69
N ILE A 168 -20.80 -6.67 14.65
CA ILE A 168 -20.54 -5.41 15.35
C ILE A 168 -21.72 -5.11 16.24
N GLU A 169 -21.45 -4.91 17.51
CA GLU A 169 -22.46 -4.79 18.55
C GLU A 169 -22.17 -3.62 19.46
N THR A 170 -23.20 -2.84 19.78
CA THR A 170 -23.14 -1.77 20.79
C THR A 170 -24.22 -1.98 21.84
N GLU A 171 -23.83 -2.08 23.12
CA GLU A 171 -24.77 -2.17 24.23
C GLU A 171 -25.14 -0.78 24.79
N LYS A 172 -24.32 0.23 24.50
CA LYS A 172 -24.42 1.56 25.10
C LYS A 172 -24.87 2.65 24.13
N SER A 173 -24.52 2.54 22.85
CA SER A 173 -24.79 3.58 21.88
C SER A 173 -25.95 3.22 20.95
N PRO A 174 -26.97 4.09 20.81
CA PRO A 174 -28.01 3.92 19.80
C PRO A 174 -27.50 4.24 18.38
N LEU A 175 -26.34 4.89 18.27
CA LEU A 175 -25.74 5.31 17.00
C LEU A 175 -24.65 4.35 16.57
N LEU A 176 -24.78 3.80 15.37
CA LEU A 176 -23.78 2.99 14.70
C LEU A 176 -23.85 3.28 13.20
N HIS A 177 -22.82 3.95 12.70
CA HIS A 177 -22.57 4.07 11.26
C HIS A 177 -21.81 2.84 10.78
N TYR A 178 -22.19 2.26 9.67
CA TYR A 178 -21.51 1.08 9.13
C TYR A 178 -21.71 0.91 7.63
N GLU A 179 -20.69 0.37 6.97
CA GLU A 179 -20.72 0.01 5.56
C GLU A 179 -19.72 -1.12 5.25
N LEU A 180 -20.03 -1.94 4.27
CA LEU A 180 -19.08 -2.85 3.62
C LEU A 180 -18.65 -2.20 2.31
N LEU A 181 -17.39 -1.78 2.24
CA LEU A 181 -16.77 -1.14 1.07
C LEU A 181 -16.22 -2.20 0.12
N ASN A 182 -16.20 -1.88 -1.17
CA ASN A 182 -15.59 -2.69 -2.24
C ASN A 182 -16.22 -4.10 -2.41
N TYR A 183 -17.42 -4.29 -1.89
CA TYR A 183 -18.16 -5.54 -2.04
C TYR A 183 -19.66 -5.30 -1.82
N ASP A 184 -20.49 -5.97 -2.60
CA ASP A 184 -21.94 -5.85 -2.46
C ASP A 184 -22.51 -7.04 -1.68
N ALA A 185 -22.69 -6.86 -0.39
CA ALA A 185 -23.40 -7.77 0.47
C ALA A 185 -24.13 -7.00 1.59
N PRO A 186 -25.43 -7.29 1.82
CA PRO A 186 -26.20 -6.60 2.83
C PRO A 186 -25.78 -7.05 4.25
N ALA A 187 -25.74 -6.09 5.18
CA ALA A 187 -25.68 -6.41 6.59
C ALA A 187 -27.01 -6.96 7.09
N LYS A 188 -26.95 -8.03 7.86
CA LYS A 188 -28.12 -8.51 8.62
C LYS A 188 -28.20 -7.73 9.94
N ARG A 189 -29.26 -6.97 10.12
CA ARG A 189 -29.56 -6.41 11.46
C ARG A 189 -30.08 -7.52 12.34
N MET A 190 -29.45 -7.70 13.49
CA MET A 190 -29.89 -8.62 14.51
C MET A 190 -30.94 -7.91 15.36
N ASP A 191 -31.92 -8.66 15.89
CA ASP A 191 -32.97 -8.08 16.75
C ASP A 191 -32.34 -7.45 17.99
N THR A 192 -32.61 -6.16 18.19
CA THR A 192 -31.96 -5.37 19.24
C THR A 192 -33.00 -4.87 20.23
N ARG A 193 -32.86 -5.29 21.49
CA ARG A 193 -33.66 -4.80 22.60
C ARG A 193 -32.85 -3.78 23.42
N ASN A 194 -33.49 -2.75 23.98
CA ASN A 194 -32.90 -1.83 24.95
C ASN A 194 -31.68 -1.02 24.46
N ASN A 195 -31.80 -0.23 23.38
CA ASN A 195 -30.73 0.62 22.83
C ASN A 195 -29.47 -0.13 22.31
N ARG A 196 -29.51 -1.44 22.32
CA ARG A 196 -28.46 -2.28 21.73
C ARG A 196 -28.63 -2.30 20.21
N GLN A 197 -27.54 -2.10 19.47
CA GLN A 197 -27.50 -2.34 18.02
C GLN A 197 -26.55 -3.48 17.72
N CYS A 198 -26.95 -4.36 16.84
CA CYS A 198 -26.11 -5.46 16.39
C CYS A 198 -26.30 -5.65 14.87
N VAL A 199 -25.20 -5.62 14.12
CA VAL A 199 -25.16 -5.86 12.70
C VAL A 199 -24.17 -6.96 12.39
N GLN A 200 -24.49 -7.80 11.41
CA GLN A 200 -23.64 -8.93 11.03
C GLN A 200 -23.56 -9.07 9.51
N TRP A 201 -22.37 -9.33 9.01
CA TRP A 201 -22.13 -9.83 7.66
C TRP A 201 -21.69 -11.29 7.73
N THR A 202 -22.17 -12.07 6.79
CA THR A 202 -21.72 -13.44 6.55
C THR A 202 -21.37 -13.55 5.07
N LEU A 203 -20.08 -13.68 4.78
CA LEU A 203 -19.56 -13.80 3.43
C LEU A 203 -19.05 -15.23 3.22
N ARG A 204 -19.32 -15.80 2.04
CA ARG A 204 -18.94 -17.19 1.74
C ARG A 204 -18.04 -17.24 0.53
N ASN A 205 -17.10 -18.19 0.53
CA ASN A 205 -16.15 -18.42 -0.55
C ASN A 205 -15.37 -17.15 -0.92
N VAL A 206 -14.84 -16.48 0.10
CA VAL A 206 -14.04 -15.27 -0.08
C VAL A 206 -12.70 -15.66 -0.68
N SER A 207 -12.37 -15.07 -1.82
CA SER A 207 -11.08 -15.26 -2.48
C SER A 207 -9.94 -14.66 -1.64
N PRO A 208 -8.71 -15.21 -1.73
CA PRO A 208 -7.56 -14.68 -1.02
C PRO A 208 -7.19 -13.27 -1.49
N ARG A 209 -6.33 -12.60 -0.72
CA ARG A 209 -5.71 -11.35 -1.16
C ARG A 209 -4.91 -11.58 -2.44
N PRO A 210 -4.84 -10.56 -3.31
CA PRO A 210 -3.91 -10.57 -4.42
C PRO A 210 -2.47 -10.81 -3.92
N TYR A 211 -1.77 -11.76 -4.52
CA TYR A 211 -0.39 -12.09 -4.13
C TYR A 211 0.64 -11.67 -5.18
N ASN A 212 0.19 -11.25 -6.37
CA ASN A 212 1.04 -10.91 -7.51
C ASN A 212 1.55 -9.47 -7.44
N TYR A 213 2.18 -9.10 -6.31
CA TYR A 213 2.96 -7.87 -6.27
C TYR A 213 4.33 -8.12 -6.90
N PRO A 214 4.85 -7.17 -7.68
CA PRO A 214 6.15 -7.31 -8.35
C PRO A 214 7.30 -7.57 -7.37
N THR A 215 7.24 -6.98 -6.18
CA THR A 215 8.17 -7.23 -5.07
C THR A 215 7.44 -7.20 -3.74
N GLN A 216 8.07 -7.73 -2.67
CA GLN A 216 7.54 -7.57 -1.31
C GLN A 216 7.42 -6.11 -0.87
N HIS A 217 8.28 -5.22 -1.40
CA HIS A 217 8.26 -3.79 -1.09
C HIS A 217 7.10 -3.05 -1.74
N ASP A 218 6.57 -3.59 -2.85
CA ASP A 218 5.41 -3.01 -3.54
C ASP A 218 4.07 -3.44 -2.91
N ARG A 219 4.13 -4.31 -1.90
CA ARG A 219 2.94 -4.86 -1.26
C ARG A 219 2.24 -3.80 -0.41
N LEU A 220 1.02 -3.48 -0.79
CA LEU A 220 0.18 -2.55 -0.05
C LEU A 220 -0.25 -3.13 1.31
N SER A 221 -0.43 -2.26 2.30
CA SER A 221 -1.12 -2.63 3.53
C SER A 221 -2.59 -2.94 3.25
N LEU A 222 -3.25 -3.67 4.16
CA LEU A 222 -4.67 -4.02 4.01
C LEU A 222 -5.57 -2.80 3.80
N ILE A 223 -5.26 -1.68 4.47
CA ILE A 223 -6.05 -0.46 4.33
C ILE A 223 -5.76 0.28 3.00
N GLN A 224 -4.53 0.21 2.48
CA GLN A 224 -4.21 0.73 1.15
C GLN A 224 -4.86 -0.11 0.05
N GLU A 225 -4.92 -1.44 0.19
CA GLU A 225 -5.69 -2.30 -0.71
C GLU A 225 -7.19 -1.96 -0.68
N ALA A 226 -7.72 -1.62 0.49
CA ALA A 226 -9.10 -1.15 0.62
C ALA A 226 -9.30 0.19 -0.11
N ALA A 227 -8.37 1.14 0.07
CA ALA A 227 -8.39 2.44 -0.58
C ALA A 227 -8.22 2.37 -2.11
N SER A 228 -7.68 1.29 -2.65
CA SER A 228 -7.58 1.04 -4.10
C SER A 228 -8.72 0.18 -4.67
N GLY A 229 -9.73 -0.13 -3.86
CA GLY A 229 -10.86 -0.97 -4.28
C GLY A 229 -10.57 -2.47 -4.34
N MET A 230 -9.34 -2.91 -4.05
CA MET A 230 -8.94 -4.33 -4.13
C MET A 230 -9.40 -5.16 -2.95
N GLN A 231 -9.54 -4.56 -1.77
CA GLN A 231 -9.89 -5.25 -0.53
C GLN A 231 -11.30 -4.88 -0.07
N PRO A 232 -12.23 -5.83 0.05
CA PRO A 232 -13.46 -5.61 0.80
C PRO A 232 -13.13 -5.28 2.26
N VAL A 233 -13.74 -4.23 2.79
CA VAL A 233 -13.51 -3.83 4.18
C VAL A 233 -14.82 -3.38 4.83
N ILE A 234 -15.06 -3.86 6.05
CA ILE A 234 -16.18 -3.40 6.88
C ILE A 234 -15.67 -2.24 7.72
N VAL A 235 -16.30 -1.08 7.56
CA VAL A 235 -16.08 0.08 8.41
C VAL A 235 -17.31 0.28 9.30
N ALA A 236 -17.08 0.59 10.58
CA ALA A 236 -18.15 0.98 11.47
C ALA A 236 -17.64 1.86 12.59
N THR A 237 -18.48 2.80 13.04
CA THR A 237 -18.11 3.70 14.12
C THR A 237 -19.32 4.18 14.92
N THR A 238 -19.11 4.44 16.21
CA THR A 238 -20.06 5.11 17.09
C THR A 238 -19.78 6.61 17.27
N HIS A 239 -18.79 7.17 16.57
CA HIS A 239 -18.64 8.61 16.45
C HIS A 239 -19.89 9.22 15.79
N THR A 240 -20.31 10.39 16.24
CA THR A 240 -21.50 11.08 15.70
C THR A 240 -21.31 11.58 14.28
N SER A 241 -20.07 11.94 13.94
CA SER A 241 -19.66 12.34 12.58
C SER A 241 -18.15 12.15 12.40
N TYR A 242 -17.69 12.16 11.15
CA TYR A 242 -16.26 12.10 10.84
C TYR A 242 -15.50 13.32 11.41
N ALA A 243 -16.08 14.51 11.35
CA ALA A 243 -15.49 15.72 11.94
C ALA A 243 -15.34 15.61 13.46
N GLU A 244 -16.30 14.97 14.17
CA GLU A 244 -16.18 14.72 15.61
C GLU A 244 -15.10 13.69 15.93
N ALA A 245 -14.95 12.65 15.10
CA ALA A 245 -13.86 11.69 15.21
C ALA A 245 -12.49 12.40 15.08
N LEU A 246 -12.32 13.23 14.05
CA LEU A 246 -11.08 13.98 13.81
C LEU A 246 -10.76 14.98 14.94
N LYS A 247 -11.75 15.51 15.66
CA LYS A 247 -11.53 16.45 16.76
C LYS A 247 -10.66 15.86 17.86
N THR A 248 -10.85 14.57 18.20
CA THR A 248 -10.02 13.86 19.18
C THR A 248 -8.57 13.75 18.71
N LEU A 249 -8.35 13.51 17.42
CA LEU A 249 -7.03 13.42 16.83
C LEU A 249 -6.38 14.81 16.73
N ARG A 250 -7.13 15.81 16.24
CA ARG A 250 -6.67 17.20 16.09
C ARG A 250 -6.09 17.78 17.38
N ALA A 251 -6.70 17.48 18.52
CA ALA A 251 -6.23 17.98 19.81
C ALA A 251 -4.82 17.50 20.20
N GLN A 252 -4.29 16.50 19.49
CA GLN A 252 -2.99 15.91 19.78
C GLN A 252 -1.88 16.36 18.81
N PHE A 253 -2.24 17.00 17.70
CA PHE A 253 -1.26 17.60 16.78
C PHE A 253 -0.74 18.92 17.35
N VAL A 254 0.17 18.83 18.32
CA VAL A 254 0.70 19.97 19.08
C VAL A 254 2.22 20.02 19.05
N PRO A 255 2.82 21.22 19.14
CA PRO A 255 4.27 21.36 19.19
C PRO A 255 4.88 20.83 20.51
N GLY A 256 4.14 20.87 21.61
CA GLY A 256 4.67 20.64 22.96
C GLY A 256 5.55 21.81 23.42
N ASP A 257 6.84 21.55 23.71
CA ASP A 257 7.81 22.58 24.06
C ASP A 257 8.24 23.36 22.81
N GLU A 258 7.65 24.53 22.63
CA GLU A 258 7.91 25.39 21.47
C GLU A 258 9.36 25.90 21.41
N ALA A 259 10.05 26.05 22.54
CA ALA A 259 11.45 26.51 22.55
C ALA A 259 12.36 25.53 21.82
N VAL A 260 12.15 24.24 22.03
CA VAL A 260 12.89 23.15 21.37
C VAL A 260 12.66 23.14 19.85
N ILE A 261 11.43 23.39 19.43
CA ILE A 261 11.09 23.47 18.01
C ILE A 261 11.75 24.70 17.36
N LYS A 262 11.68 25.87 18.01
CA LYS A 262 12.30 27.12 17.54
C LYS A 262 13.83 27.01 17.48
N GLU A 263 14.46 26.38 18.46
CA GLU A 263 15.91 26.11 18.47
C GLU A 263 16.33 25.32 17.23
N LYS A 264 15.63 24.23 16.93
CA LYS A 264 15.89 23.42 15.74
C LYS A 264 15.70 24.20 14.43
N VAL A 265 14.66 25.03 14.34
CA VAL A 265 14.45 25.89 13.18
C VAL A 265 15.59 26.91 13.03
N THR A 266 16.09 27.47 14.12
CA THR A 266 17.24 28.40 14.11
C THR A 266 18.49 27.71 13.60
N GLU A 267 18.74 26.46 14.02
CA GLU A 267 19.85 25.64 13.52
C GLU A 267 19.73 25.41 11.99
N LEU A 268 18.55 25.03 11.51
CA LEU A 268 18.30 24.76 10.09
C LEU A 268 18.35 26.02 9.23
N ALA A 269 18.09 27.18 9.80
CA ALA A 269 18.10 28.47 9.09
C ALA A 269 19.51 28.99 8.78
N VAL A 270 20.56 28.47 9.40
CA VAL A 270 21.95 28.94 9.25
C VAL A 270 22.39 28.98 7.77
N GLY A 271 21.96 28.03 6.96
CA GLY A 271 22.26 27.98 5.51
C GLY A 271 21.23 28.63 4.60
N ALA A 272 20.12 29.10 5.14
CA ALA A 272 19.00 29.62 4.33
C ALA A 272 19.10 31.12 4.00
N GLU A 273 19.94 31.88 4.73
CA GLU A 273 20.22 33.33 4.47
C GLU A 273 18.92 34.19 4.37
N GLY A 274 17.86 33.84 5.11
CA GLY A 274 16.56 34.52 5.08
C GLY A 274 15.64 34.09 3.92
N ASP A 275 16.08 33.20 3.04
CA ASP A 275 15.28 32.65 1.96
C ASP A 275 14.33 31.56 2.50
N LYS A 276 13.03 31.83 2.39
CA LYS A 276 11.97 30.92 2.86
C LYS A 276 11.96 29.59 2.11
N GLN A 277 12.30 29.57 0.81
CA GLN A 277 12.33 28.33 0.04
C GLN A 277 13.53 27.47 0.46
N LYS A 278 14.71 28.07 0.61
CA LYS A 278 15.89 27.35 1.12
C LYS A 278 15.65 26.78 2.53
N LEU A 279 14.95 27.53 3.41
CA LEU A 279 14.60 27.05 4.74
C LEU A 279 13.61 25.88 4.68
N ARG A 280 12.61 25.94 3.81
CA ARG A 280 11.67 24.85 3.55
C ARG A 280 12.40 23.59 3.08
N ASP A 281 13.33 23.75 2.16
CA ASP A 281 14.14 22.65 1.63
C ASP A 281 15.06 22.05 2.70
N ALA A 282 15.65 22.89 3.55
CA ALA A 282 16.48 22.44 4.70
C ALA A 282 15.65 21.62 5.70
N ILE A 283 14.43 22.06 6.05
CA ILE A 283 13.51 21.29 6.91
C ILE A 283 13.17 19.97 6.25
N GLY A 284 12.80 19.97 4.96
CA GLY A 284 12.47 18.74 4.23
C GLY A 284 13.64 17.76 4.14
N GLN A 285 14.84 18.23 3.88
CA GLN A 285 16.05 17.41 3.87
C GLN A 285 16.36 16.84 5.26
N TYR A 286 16.23 17.64 6.33
CA TYR A 286 16.40 17.19 7.69
C TYR A 286 15.40 16.06 8.01
N MET A 287 14.11 16.24 7.73
CA MET A 287 13.09 15.22 7.95
C MET A 287 13.39 13.95 7.16
N MET A 288 13.70 14.07 5.87
CA MET A 288 14.01 12.94 5.01
C MET A 288 15.27 12.19 5.49
N TYR A 289 16.36 12.90 5.76
CA TYR A 289 17.62 12.28 6.15
C TYR A 289 17.54 11.62 7.51
N ARG A 290 16.92 12.29 8.50
CA ARG A 290 16.88 11.84 9.89
C ARG A 290 15.89 10.70 10.13
N TYR A 291 14.71 10.74 9.46
CA TYR A 291 13.60 9.87 9.80
C TYR A 291 13.25 8.82 8.73
N SER A 292 13.77 8.89 7.50
CA SER A 292 13.37 7.97 6.43
C SER A 292 13.79 6.50 6.65
N ARG A 293 14.85 6.26 7.40
CA ARG A 293 15.41 4.91 7.59
C ARG A 293 15.32 4.37 9.01
N LEU A 294 15.67 5.18 10.00
CA LEU A 294 15.83 4.72 11.38
C LEU A 294 14.82 5.35 12.35
N GLY A 295 14.21 6.46 11.98
CA GLY A 295 13.34 7.22 12.87
C GLY A 295 11.84 6.99 12.63
N ASN A 296 11.45 6.24 11.60
CA ASN A 296 10.05 5.96 11.32
C ASN A 296 9.63 4.62 11.93
N ILE A 297 8.69 4.70 12.85
CA ILE A 297 8.13 3.53 13.53
C ILE A 297 6.82 3.14 12.83
N SER A 298 6.77 1.92 12.31
CA SER A 298 5.64 1.40 11.52
C SER A 298 4.41 1.03 12.36
N LEU A 299 4.15 1.75 13.44
CA LEU A 299 2.91 1.64 14.23
C LEU A 299 1.82 2.51 13.61
N LYS A 300 0.62 1.94 13.50
CA LYS A 300 -0.57 2.66 13.04
C LYS A 300 -1.18 3.47 14.19
N LEU A 301 -2.02 4.45 13.86
CA LEU A 301 -2.78 5.21 14.86
C LEU A 301 -3.60 4.31 15.80
N ALA A 302 -4.21 3.26 15.28
CA ALA A 302 -4.98 2.30 16.09
C ALA A 302 -4.10 1.53 17.10
N ASP A 303 -2.86 1.17 16.72
CA ASP A 303 -1.94 0.43 17.58
C ASP A 303 -1.51 1.26 18.80
N THR A 304 -1.57 2.59 18.68
CA THR A 304 -1.28 3.54 19.77
C THR A 304 -2.55 4.05 20.47
N GLY A 305 -3.72 3.48 20.19
CA GLY A 305 -5.01 3.96 20.70
C GLY A 305 -5.32 5.37 20.25
N TYR A 306 -4.93 5.76 19.05
CA TYR A 306 -5.07 7.10 18.47
C TYR A 306 -4.38 8.20 19.30
N ARG A 307 -3.27 7.87 19.98
CA ARG A 307 -2.48 8.80 20.79
C ARG A 307 -1.19 9.15 20.10
N LEU A 308 -0.84 10.44 20.14
CA LEU A 308 0.37 11.00 19.54
C LEU A 308 1.21 11.70 20.61
N ARG A 309 2.52 11.57 20.51
CA ARG A 309 3.44 12.39 21.30
C ARG A 309 3.57 13.79 20.68
N PRO A 310 3.76 14.84 21.50
CA PRO A 310 4.04 16.18 20.99
C PRO A 310 5.30 16.22 20.10
N ALA A 311 5.35 17.14 19.15
CA ALA A 311 6.46 17.25 18.20
C ALA A 311 7.83 17.41 18.87
N SER A 312 7.90 18.17 19.99
CA SER A 312 9.16 18.34 20.75
C SER A 312 9.69 17.04 21.36
N GLU A 313 8.84 16.12 21.77
CA GLU A 313 9.26 14.80 22.27
C GLU A 313 9.76 13.91 21.15
N VAL A 314 9.11 13.94 19.99
CA VAL A 314 9.54 13.25 18.77
C VAL A 314 10.91 13.75 18.33
N LEU A 315 11.11 15.07 18.34
CA LEU A 315 12.39 15.69 18.01
C LEU A 315 13.51 15.26 18.97
N ARG A 316 13.25 15.29 20.30
CA ARG A 316 14.24 14.88 21.33
C ARG A 316 14.57 13.39 21.22
N SER A 317 13.59 12.54 20.96
CA SER A 317 13.80 11.09 20.89
C SER A 317 14.43 10.64 19.57
N GLY A 318 14.24 11.41 18.48
CA GLY A 318 14.79 11.11 17.16
C GLY A 318 14.04 10.01 16.41
N TYR A 319 12.83 9.64 16.86
CA TYR A 319 11.93 8.69 16.19
C TYR A 319 10.46 9.03 16.47
N GLY A 320 9.58 8.57 15.59
CA GLY A 320 8.14 8.73 15.73
C GLY A 320 7.35 7.85 14.78
N THR A 321 6.05 7.70 15.04
CA THR A 321 5.12 7.13 14.07
C THR A 321 4.94 8.08 12.90
N THR A 322 4.44 7.62 11.76
CA THR A 322 4.21 8.48 10.59
C THR A 322 3.39 9.73 10.97
N ALA A 323 2.32 9.60 11.74
CA ALA A 323 1.51 10.74 12.16
C ALA A 323 2.27 11.71 13.09
N GLU A 324 3.11 11.20 13.99
CA GLU A 324 3.97 12.02 14.84
C GLU A 324 5.03 12.77 14.04
N LEU A 325 5.61 12.13 13.01
CA LEU A 325 6.61 12.76 12.14
C LEU A 325 5.97 13.85 11.26
N VAL A 326 4.74 13.64 10.79
CA VAL A 326 3.96 14.67 10.09
C VAL A 326 3.69 15.87 11.03
N ASN A 327 3.33 15.61 12.30
CA ASN A 327 3.18 16.67 13.28
C ASN A 327 4.48 17.46 13.48
N LEU A 328 5.61 16.77 13.59
CA LEU A 328 6.93 17.41 13.74
C LEU A 328 7.26 18.29 12.52
N ASP A 329 7.08 17.78 11.31
CA ASP A 329 7.34 18.52 10.07
C ASP A 329 6.50 19.81 10.01
N VAL A 330 5.19 19.71 10.24
CA VAL A 330 4.28 20.86 10.26
C VAL A 330 4.66 21.86 11.36
N CYS A 331 5.02 21.39 12.54
CA CYS A 331 5.46 22.28 13.65
C CYS A 331 6.76 23.01 13.33
N LEU A 332 7.74 22.35 12.71
CA LEU A 332 9.00 22.99 12.26
C LEU A 332 8.71 24.05 11.19
N GLN A 333 7.89 23.74 10.20
CA GLN A 333 7.55 24.69 9.14
C GLN A 333 6.80 25.90 9.69
N ARG A 334 5.79 25.71 10.53
CA ARG A 334 5.05 26.81 11.18
C ARG A 334 5.94 27.68 12.05
N ALA A 335 6.86 27.08 12.82
CA ALA A 335 7.83 27.83 13.63
C ALA A 335 8.83 28.62 12.78
N ALA A 336 9.07 28.17 11.54
CA ALA A 336 9.88 28.88 10.54
C ALA A 336 9.09 30.01 9.81
N GLY A 337 7.82 30.25 10.18
CA GLY A 337 6.94 31.22 9.50
C GLY A 337 6.51 30.79 8.09
N LEU A 338 6.50 29.48 7.83
CA LEU A 338 6.03 28.86 6.59
C LEU A 338 4.59 28.36 6.77
N GLU A 339 3.82 28.40 5.69
CA GLU A 339 2.49 27.78 5.66
C GLU A 339 2.65 26.27 5.56
N ALA A 340 2.02 25.57 6.50
CA ALA A 340 1.96 24.13 6.50
C ALA A 340 0.71 23.62 7.24
N ASP A 341 0.08 22.59 6.69
CA ASP A 341 -1.13 21.98 7.22
C ASP A 341 -1.01 20.46 7.26
N ILE A 342 -1.83 19.84 8.11
CA ILE A 342 -1.98 18.39 8.16
C ILE A 342 -3.17 18.00 7.30
N VAL A 343 -2.95 17.03 6.44
CA VAL A 343 -3.96 16.47 5.54
C VAL A 343 -4.17 15.00 5.90
N ILE A 344 -5.43 14.60 5.97
CA ILE A 344 -5.85 13.23 6.28
C ILE A 344 -6.41 12.59 5.02
N CYS A 345 -5.89 11.42 4.67
CA CYS A 345 -6.49 10.54 3.68
C CYS A 345 -7.23 9.40 4.40
N ALA A 346 -8.50 9.24 4.11
CA ALA A 346 -9.34 8.19 4.69
C ALA A 346 -10.14 7.45 3.62
N LEU A 347 -10.61 6.26 3.93
CA LEU A 347 -11.48 5.49 3.05
C LEU A 347 -12.73 6.30 2.69
N ARG A 348 -13.14 6.23 1.42
CA ARG A 348 -14.40 6.83 0.96
C ARG A 348 -15.52 5.81 1.12
N ALA A 349 -16.50 6.15 1.94
CA ALA A 349 -17.74 5.41 2.06
C ALA A 349 -18.83 6.05 1.19
N SER A 350 -19.78 5.25 0.68
CA SER A 350 -20.84 5.72 -0.21
C SER A 350 -22.20 5.83 0.49
N LYS A 351 -22.40 5.05 1.54
CA LYS A 351 -23.66 4.97 2.30
C LYS A 351 -23.58 5.66 3.66
N THR A 352 -22.35 5.88 4.15
CA THR A 352 -22.11 6.63 5.38
C THR A 352 -21.02 7.65 5.14
N ASP A 353 -21.22 8.88 5.60
CA ASP A 353 -20.18 9.93 5.52
C ASP A 353 -19.17 9.82 6.67
N ASN A 354 -19.27 8.77 7.48
CA ASN A 354 -18.48 8.59 8.69
C ASN A 354 -17.81 7.21 8.71
N VAL A 355 -16.52 7.18 8.48
CA VAL A 355 -15.67 5.99 8.54
C VAL A 355 -14.85 5.92 9.83
N GLY A 356 -15.05 6.87 10.75
CA GLY A 356 -14.31 6.98 11.99
C GLY A 356 -12.81 7.23 11.78
N LEU A 357 -12.02 7.11 12.84
CA LEU A 357 -10.56 7.21 12.79
C LEU A 357 -9.92 5.94 12.20
N SER A 358 -10.57 4.79 12.33
CA SER A 358 -10.07 3.52 11.82
C SER A 358 -10.03 3.46 10.29
N GLY A 359 -10.82 4.30 9.62
CA GLY A 359 -10.80 4.48 8.18
C GLY A 359 -9.64 5.35 7.66
N ILE A 360 -8.80 5.93 8.53
CA ILE A 360 -7.64 6.73 8.11
C ILE A 360 -6.60 5.81 7.46
N VAL A 361 -6.28 6.10 6.21
CA VAL A 361 -5.27 5.40 5.42
C VAL A 361 -3.89 5.98 5.68
N SER A 362 -3.80 7.32 5.67
CA SER A 362 -2.53 8.03 5.86
C SER A 362 -2.73 9.47 6.31
N VAL A 363 -1.65 10.05 6.81
CA VAL A 363 -1.56 11.43 7.28
C VAL A 363 -0.38 12.08 6.58
N PHE A 364 -0.55 13.31 6.08
CA PHE A 364 0.46 14.03 5.31
C PHE A 364 0.66 15.45 5.80
N ALA A 365 1.85 16.00 5.55
CA ALA A 365 2.12 17.42 5.65
C ALA A 365 1.94 18.07 4.28
N ARG A 366 1.10 19.11 4.19
CA ARG A 366 1.01 20.01 3.03
C ARG A 366 1.79 21.29 3.35
N SER A 367 2.66 21.72 2.46
CA SER A 367 3.51 22.88 2.64
C SER A 367 3.24 23.92 1.53
N GLY A 368 2.47 24.96 1.82
CA GLY A 368 2.07 26.00 0.86
C GLY A 368 1.41 25.41 -0.38
N ASP A 369 1.80 25.90 -1.56
CA ASP A 369 1.32 25.41 -2.86
C ASP A 369 2.00 24.10 -3.32
N MET A 370 2.91 23.55 -2.52
CA MET A 370 3.61 22.31 -2.89
C MET A 370 2.75 21.08 -2.64
N ALA A 371 2.85 20.13 -3.56
CA ALA A 371 2.28 18.79 -3.40
C ALA A 371 2.63 18.20 -2.03
N MET A 372 1.72 17.37 -1.49
CA MET A 372 1.89 16.72 -0.20
C MET A 372 3.28 16.10 -0.05
N ARG A 373 3.95 16.42 1.04
CA ARG A 373 5.14 15.69 1.46
C ARG A 373 4.70 14.50 2.29
N VAL A 374 4.95 13.33 1.76
CA VAL A 374 4.98 12.13 2.57
C VAL A 374 6.41 12.00 3.07
N PRO A 375 6.67 12.06 4.36
CA PRO A 375 8.04 11.97 4.86
C PRO A 375 8.75 10.69 4.47
N LEU A 376 8.03 9.62 4.05
CA LEU A 376 8.57 8.28 4.16
C LEU A 376 8.08 7.25 3.13
N SER A 377 7.14 7.54 2.25
CA SER A 377 6.78 6.64 1.15
C SER A 377 6.55 7.45 -0.12
N GLY A 378 7.24 7.08 -1.19
CA GLY A 378 7.14 7.73 -2.49
C GLY A 378 5.88 7.34 -3.29
N THR A 379 4.82 6.88 -2.63
CA THR A 379 3.56 6.53 -3.29
C THR A 379 2.71 7.76 -3.46
N ALA A 380 2.42 8.13 -4.70
CA ALA A 380 1.47 9.17 -5.06
C ALA A 380 0.04 8.70 -4.78
N GLU A 381 -0.39 8.77 -3.51
CA GLU A 381 -1.76 8.42 -3.10
C GLU A 381 -2.81 9.38 -3.68
N ALA A 382 -2.37 10.51 -4.27
CA ALA A 382 -3.24 11.48 -4.93
C ALA A 382 -4.11 10.88 -6.06
N ASP A 383 -3.65 9.82 -6.72
CA ASP A 383 -4.40 9.18 -7.80
C ASP A 383 -5.49 8.21 -7.31
N LEU A 384 -5.55 7.95 -6.01
CA LEU A 384 -6.57 7.08 -5.40
C LEU A 384 -7.82 7.84 -4.92
N GLN A 385 -8.04 9.06 -5.36
CA GLN A 385 -9.17 9.92 -4.93
C GLN A 385 -10.55 9.31 -5.15
N GLU A 386 -10.68 8.35 -6.05
CA GLU A 386 -11.94 7.64 -6.26
C GLU A 386 -12.37 6.83 -5.03
N TYR A 387 -11.40 6.25 -4.31
CA TYR A 387 -11.62 5.37 -3.15
C TYR A 387 -11.31 6.04 -1.81
N MET A 388 -10.78 7.26 -1.84
CA MET A 388 -10.39 8.01 -0.65
C MET A 388 -11.06 9.38 -0.59
N MET A 389 -11.29 9.85 0.63
CA MET A 389 -11.58 11.24 0.91
C MET A 389 -10.33 11.89 1.50
N ILE A 390 -10.07 13.13 1.08
CA ILE A 390 -8.93 13.92 1.51
C ILE A 390 -9.45 15.13 2.24
N THR A 391 -9.06 15.28 3.51
CA THR A 391 -9.60 16.32 4.38
C THR A 391 -8.49 16.99 5.19
N ASP A 392 -8.79 18.19 5.70
CA ASP A 392 -8.06 18.76 6.82
C ASP A 392 -8.45 18.08 8.16
N LEU A 393 -7.82 18.48 9.25
CA LEU A 393 -8.14 17.99 10.61
C LEU A 393 -9.53 18.45 11.13
N SER A 394 -10.26 19.26 10.37
CA SER A 394 -11.63 19.65 10.69
C SER A 394 -12.67 18.86 9.89
N GLY A 395 -12.20 18.01 8.96
CA GLY A 395 -13.06 17.23 8.08
C GLY A 395 -13.48 18.00 6.81
N ASN A 396 -12.93 19.19 6.56
CA ASN A 396 -13.20 19.90 5.32
C ASN A 396 -12.42 19.25 4.17
N SER A 397 -13.06 19.10 3.01
CA SER A 397 -12.42 18.57 1.82
C SER A 397 -11.21 19.42 1.41
N VAL A 398 -10.10 18.77 1.11
CA VAL A 398 -8.88 19.39 0.59
C VAL A 398 -8.72 18.96 -0.86
N GLU A 399 -8.74 19.92 -1.77
CA GLU A 399 -8.37 19.67 -3.15
C GLU A 399 -6.85 19.56 -3.24
N LEU A 400 -6.39 18.48 -3.84
CA LEU A 400 -4.99 18.33 -4.21
C LEU A 400 -4.85 18.72 -5.67
N GLU A 401 -3.98 19.70 -5.95
CA GLU A 401 -3.54 19.89 -7.31
C GLU A 401 -2.85 18.64 -7.80
N ASN A 402 -3.49 17.94 -8.72
CA ASN A 402 -2.95 16.73 -9.31
C ASN A 402 -1.88 17.09 -10.36
N LYS A 403 -0.70 17.52 -9.90
CA LYS A 403 0.44 17.83 -10.78
C LYS A 403 0.95 16.61 -11.56
N TRP A 404 0.56 15.42 -11.15
CA TRP A 404 0.97 14.14 -11.77
C TRP A 404 0.15 13.77 -13.01
N THR A 405 -1.02 14.41 -13.23
CA THR A 405 -1.80 14.26 -14.47
C THR A 405 -1.40 15.28 -15.54
N GLU A 406 -0.59 16.27 -15.20
CA GLU A 406 -0.04 17.16 -16.21
C GLU A 406 0.96 16.39 -17.08
N HIS A 407 0.83 16.59 -18.38
CA HIS A 407 1.71 16.06 -19.40
C HIS A 407 3.17 16.49 -19.14
N ALA A 408 3.94 15.65 -18.45
CA ALA A 408 5.34 15.93 -18.15
C ALA A 408 6.19 15.84 -19.43
N ARG A 409 7.13 16.76 -19.58
CA ARG A 409 8.10 16.76 -20.69
C ARG A 409 9.51 16.84 -20.15
N THR A 410 10.37 15.93 -20.62
CA THR A 410 11.80 15.93 -20.29
C THR A 410 12.61 16.02 -21.59
N TYR A 411 13.61 16.88 -21.59
CA TYR A 411 14.46 17.14 -22.74
C TYR A 411 15.89 16.66 -22.48
N TYR A 412 16.45 15.96 -23.45
CA TYR A 412 17.84 15.54 -23.45
C TYR A 412 18.54 16.01 -24.73
N THR A 413 19.82 16.31 -24.62
CA THR A 413 20.67 16.60 -25.78
C THR A 413 21.95 15.77 -25.64
N PHE A 414 22.30 15.03 -26.69
CA PHE A 414 23.52 14.23 -26.76
C PHE A 414 24.44 14.71 -27.87
N GLU A 415 25.73 14.75 -27.58
CA GLU A 415 26.77 15.03 -28.55
C GLU A 415 27.36 13.76 -29.14
N ALA A 416 28.01 13.88 -30.32
CA ALA A 416 28.54 12.74 -31.08
C ALA A 416 29.63 11.94 -30.33
N ASP A 417 30.26 12.51 -29.29
CA ASP A 417 31.35 11.89 -28.52
C ASP A 417 30.89 11.22 -27.22
N ASP A 418 29.59 11.10 -27.04
CA ASP A 418 29.04 10.46 -25.84
C ASP A 418 29.36 8.95 -25.85
N LYS A 419 29.67 8.35 -24.69
CA LYS A 419 29.91 6.92 -24.44
C LYS A 419 28.78 5.98 -24.93
N ARG A 420 27.66 6.55 -25.38
CA ARG A 420 26.47 5.86 -25.91
C ARG A 420 26.59 5.54 -27.40
N ILE A 421 27.68 5.97 -28.09
CA ILE A 421 27.92 5.69 -29.48
C ILE A 421 28.72 4.39 -29.60
N ARG A 422 28.15 3.42 -30.31
CA ARG A 422 28.83 2.18 -30.67
C ARG A 422 29.18 2.21 -32.16
N THR A 423 30.46 2.16 -32.47
CA THR A 423 30.92 2.05 -33.84
C THR A 423 30.99 0.58 -34.25
N LEU A 424 30.41 0.25 -35.39
CA LEU A 424 30.42 -1.08 -36.05
C LEU A 424 31.38 -1.10 -37.23
N GLU A 425 31.54 -2.29 -37.83
CA GLU A 425 32.32 -2.43 -39.07
C GLU A 425 31.79 -1.52 -40.17
N GLY A 426 32.68 -1.03 -41.04
CA GLY A 426 32.31 -0.08 -42.11
C GLY A 426 32.04 1.35 -41.64
N GLY A 427 32.39 1.70 -40.38
CA GLY A 427 32.22 3.03 -39.83
C GLY A 427 30.77 3.38 -39.45
N ILE A 428 29.86 2.41 -39.48
CA ILE A 428 28.46 2.58 -39.04
C ILE A 428 28.41 2.91 -37.55
N ARG A 429 27.62 3.90 -37.17
CA ARG A 429 27.45 4.28 -35.77
C ARG A 429 26.02 4.00 -35.30
N LEU A 430 25.90 3.36 -34.14
CA LEU A 430 24.66 3.18 -33.41
C LEU A 430 24.64 4.11 -32.20
N VAL A 431 23.58 4.87 -32.03
CA VAL A 431 23.36 5.78 -30.90
C VAL A 431 22.09 5.40 -30.18
N LYS A 432 22.18 5.18 -28.87
CA LYS A 432 20.98 4.93 -28.04
C LYS A 432 20.43 6.27 -27.53
N ALA A 433 19.27 6.67 -28.05
CA ALA A 433 18.59 7.93 -27.72
C ALA A 433 17.72 7.83 -26.44
N GLU A 434 18.15 7.05 -25.45
CA GLU A 434 17.44 6.86 -24.18
C GLU A 434 18.01 7.78 -23.10
N GLY A 435 17.15 8.55 -22.44
CA GLY A 435 17.50 9.37 -21.27
C GLY A 435 17.63 8.54 -20.00
N LYS A 436 18.40 9.01 -19.01
CA LYS A 436 18.64 8.29 -17.74
C LYS A 436 17.35 7.99 -16.97
N ASP A 437 16.37 8.89 -17.05
CA ASP A 437 15.14 8.80 -16.26
C ASP A 437 14.02 8.00 -16.95
N MET A 438 14.19 7.70 -18.25
CA MET A 438 13.19 6.95 -19.02
C MET A 438 13.00 5.52 -18.51
N ALA A 439 14.08 4.87 -18.06
CA ALA A 439 14.05 3.54 -17.48
C ALA A 439 13.41 3.50 -16.07
N LEU A 440 13.31 4.66 -15.40
CA LEU A 440 12.84 4.75 -14.01
C LEU A 440 11.33 4.99 -13.89
N ILE A 441 10.64 5.30 -14.99
CA ILE A 441 9.21 5.65 -14.97
C ILE A 441 8.36 4.51 -14.43
N LEU A 442 8.61 3.28 -14.86
CA LEU A 442 7.96 2.08 -14.38
C LEU A 442 8.99 0.97 -14.20
N SER A 443 9.09 0.45 -12.98
CA SER A 443 9.93 -0.69 -12.68
C SER A 443 9.61 -1.86 -13.61
N ASP A 444 10.65 -2.57 -14.07
CA ASP A 444 10.52 -3.79 -14.88
C ASP A 444 9.65 -4.85 -14.21
N ASN A 445 9.55 -4.79 -12.89
CA ASN A 445 8.78 -5.73 -12.10
C ASN A 445 7.28 -5.68 -12.40
N TYR A 446 6.72 -4.52 -12.82
CA TYR A 446 5.30 -4.41 -13.16
C TYR A 446 4.92 -5.06 -14.50
N ALA A 447 5.88 -5.30 -15.38
CA ALA A 447 5.67 -5.93 -16.69
C ALA A 447 6.55 -7.18 -16.90
N LYS A 448 6.91 -7.87 -15.81
CA LYS A 448 7.76 -9.06 -15.86
C LYS A 448 7.01 -10.30 -16.37
N ASN A 449 5.77 -10.46 -15.96
CA ASN A 449 4.91 -11.57 -16.35
C ASN A 449 4.04 -11.17 -17.55
N THR A 450 3.66 -12.12 -18.38
CA THR A 450 2.73 -11.89 -19.49
C THR A 450 1.27 -11.85 -19.05
N GLU A 451 0.97 -12.48 -17.92
CA GLU A 451 -0.36 -12.61 -17.34
C GLU A 451 -0.27 -12.47 -15.81
N ILE A 452 -1.36 -12.06 -15.19
CA ILE A 452 -1.52 -11.98 -13.74
C ILE A 452 -2.83 -12.66 -13.33
N ASP A 453 -2.84 -13.33 -12.18
CA ASP A 453 -4.02 -13.99 -11.63
C ASP A 453 -4.85 -13.07 -10.72
N ALA A 454 -4.26 -11.97 -10.29
CA ALA A 454 -4.85 -11.03 -9.34
C ALA A 454 -4.54 -9.58 -9.73
N PRO A 455 -5.37 -8.60 -9.36
CA PRO A 455 -5.13 -7.20 -9.67
C PRO A 455 -3.79 -6.70 -9.12
N VAL A 456 -3.15 -5.80 -9.89
CA VAL A 456 -1.92 -5.10 -9.50
C VAL A 456 -2.18 -3.60 -9.51
N LEU A 457 -1.78 -2.91 -8.45
CA LEU A 457 -1.86 -1.46 -8.36
C LEU A 457 -0.54 -0.85 -8.79
N LEU A 458 -0.58 0.01 -9.82
CA LEU A 458 0.56 0.84 -10.21
C LEU A 458 0.73 2.00 -9.23
N PRO A 459 1.95 2.52 -9.05
CA PRO A 459 2.17 3.64 -8.15
C PRO A 459 1.42 4.91 -8.58
N MET A 460 1.19 5.12 -9.89
CA MET A 460 0.45 6.25 -10.42
C MET A 460 -0.02 5.97 -11.86
N LYS A 461 -0.87 6.85 -12.40
CA LYS A 461 -1.10 6.97 -13.86
C LYS A 461 0.08 7.71 -14.48
N TYR A 462 0.32 7.49 -15.76
CA TYR A 462 1.45 8.10 -16.48
C TYR A 462 0.98 8.87 -17.71
N ASP A 463 1.51 10.07 -17.90
CA ASP A 463 1.52 10.80 -19.16
C ASP A 463 2.83 11.57 -19.26
N HIS A 464 3.83 10.96 -19.88
CA HIS A 464 5.15 11.54 -19.97
C HIS A 464 5.69 11.52 -21.39
N THR A 465 6.24 12.65 -21.84
CA THR A 465 6.94 12.78 -23.11
C THR A 465 8.41 13.09 -22.86
N PHE A 466 9.27 12.28 -23.47
CA PHE A 466 10.70 12.52 -23.53
C PHE A 466 11.06 12.99 -24.94
N VAL A 467 11.83 14.05 -25.01
CA VAL A 467 12.34 14.62 -26.26
C VAL A 467 13.86 14.56 -26.22
N THR A 468 14.45 13.68 -27.01
CA THR A 468 15.89 13.51 -27.10
C THR A 468 16.39 14.11 -28.41
N THR A 469 17.30 15.07 -28.34
CA THR A 469 17.98 15.64 -29.51
C THR A 469 19.37 15.03 -29.60
N VAL A 470 19.64 14.31 -30.68
CA VAL A 470 20.93 13.70 -30.97
C VAL A 470 21.58 14.48 -32.13
N LYS A 471 22.70 15.13 -31.85
CA LYS A 471 23.46 15.86 -32.89
C LYS A 471 23.96 14.87 -33.94
N LEU A 472 23.83 15.24 -35.22
CA LEU A 472 24.30 14.42 -36.32
C LEU A 472 25.85 14.41 -36.31
N PRO A 473 26.51 13.25 -36.29
CA PRO A 473 27.96 13.20 -36.40
C PRO A 473 28.43 13.71 -37.76
N GLU A 474 29.54 14.46 -37.78
CA GLU A 474 30.11 15.00 -39.02
C GLU A 474 30.43 13.89 -40.02
N GLY A 475 30.11 14.08 -41.31
CA GLY A 475 30.29 13.11 -42.37
C GLY A 475 29.43 11.85 -42.28
N MET A 476 28.31 11.93 -41.56
CA MET A 476 27.40 10.80 -41.38
C MET A 476 25.99 11.14 -41.86
N THR A 477 25.28 10.17 -42.37
CA THR A 477 23.87 10.27 -42.76
C THR A 477 23.02 9.40 -41.84
N TRP A 478 21.91 9.92 -41.40
CA TRP A 478 20.96 9.14 -40.61
C TRP A 478 20.15 8.17 -41.46
N VAL A 479 20.11 6.91 -41.05
CA VAL A 479 19.23 5.92 -41.68
C VAL A 479 17.82 6.15 -41.12
N ARG A 480 16.95 6.70 -41.96
CA ARG A 480 15.58 7.07 -41.53
C ARG A 480 14.82 5.89 -40.98
N LYS A 481 14.12 6.14 -39.89
CA LYS A 481 13.29 5.20 -39.16
C LYS A 481 11.85 5.68 -39.13
N SER A 482 10.89 4.78 -39.33
CA SER A 482 9.47 5.10 -39.23
C SER A 482 9.05 5.23 -37.77
N GLY A 483 8.11 6.14 -37.48
CA GLY A 483 7.48 6.25 -36.19
C GLY A 483 6.71 4.98 -35.81
N ARG A 484 6.46 4.82 -34.53
CA ARG A 484 5.76 3.67 -33.96
C ARG A 484 4.69 4.16 -32.98
N GLU A 485 3.51 3.56 -33.04
CA GLU A 485 2.42 3.89 -32.14
C GLU A 485 1.65 2.62 -31.77
N ILE A 486 1.40 2.43 -30.49
CA ILE A 486 0.46 1.45 -29.94
C ILE A 486 -0.56 2.21 -29.10
N VAL A 487 -1.84 1.95 -29.33
CA VAL A 487 -2.97 2.49 -28.58
C VAL A 487 -3.89 1.36 -28.20
N ASN A 488 -4.25 1.28 -26.92
CA ASN A 488 -5.21 0.29 -26.40
C ASN A 488 -6.00 0.86 -25.21
N ALA A 489 -6.79 0.05 -24.54
CA ALA A 489 -7.62 0.48 -23.42
C ALA A 489 -6.82 0.99 -22.21
N CYS A 490 -5.58 0.52 -22.01
CA CYS A 490 -4.72 0.97 -20.92
C CYS A 490 -3.99 2.27 -21.20
N GLY A 491 -3.86 2.70 -22.47
CA GLY A 491 -3.16 3.92 -22.81
C GLY A 491 -2.50 3.89 -24.19
N LYS A 492 -1.32 4.52 -24.31
CA LYS A 492 -0.57 4.55 -25.56
C LYS A 492 0.92 4.69 -25.36
N VAL A 493 1.67 4.19 -26.33
CA VAL A 493 3.11 4.42 -26.54
C VAL A 493 3.33 4.98 -27.91
N VAL A 494 4.06 6.08 -28.03
CA VAL A 494 4.35 6.73 -29.32
C VAL A 494 5.84 7.02 -29.41
N PHE A 495 6.45 6.66 -30.54
CA PHE A 495 7.80 7.04 -30.94
C PHE A 495 7.75 7.78 -32.27
N THR A 496 8.35 8.99 -32.32
CA THR A 496 8.53 9.73 -33.56
C THR A 496 9.98 10.14 -33.73
N TYR A 497 10.42 10.22 -34.98
CA TYR A 497 11.80 10.54 -35.37
C TYR A 497 11.76 11.63 -36.44
N GLU A 498 12.36 12.76 -36.15
CA GLU A 498 12.39 13.92 -37.02
C GLU A 498 13.84 14.38 -37.24
N GLN A 499 14.25 14.59 -38.47
CA GLN A 499 15.53 15.23 -38.78
C GLN A 499 15.32 16.75 -38.86
N ALA A 500 16.08 17.49 -38.07
CA ALA A 500 16.06 18.95 -38.03
C ALA A 500 17.50 19.45 -38.17
N GLU A 501 17.83 20.07 -39.30
CA GLU A 501 19.18 20.55 -39.63
C GLU A 501 20.26 19.51 -39.33
N ASN A 502 21.09 19.74 -38.30
CA ASN A 502 22.22 18.86 -37.92
C ASN A 502 21.88 17.96 -36.72
N ALA A 503 20.63 17.63 -36.52
CA ALA A 503 20.22 16.78 -35.38
C ALA A 503 19.03 15.89 -35.72
N ILE A 504 18.93 14.79 -35.00
CA ILE A 504 17.75 13.94 -34.98
C ILE A 504 17.00 14.14 -33.67
N LYS A 505 15.74 14.49 -33.76
CA LYS A 505 14.83 14.62 -32.63
C LYS A 505 14.01 13.35 -32.50
N VAL A 506 14.17 12.66 -31.37
CA VAL A 506 13.39 11.47 -30.99
C VAL A 506 12.39 11.90 -29.92
N THR A 507 11.12 11.70 -30.20
CA THR A 507 10.07 11.95 -29.21
C THR A 507 9.44 10.62 -28.82
N CYS A 508 9.47 10.31 -27.52
CA CYS A 508 8.89 9.11 -26.94
C CYS A 508 7.80 9.54 -25.92
N ARG A 509 6.58 9.07 -26.08
CA ARG A 509 5.49 9.33 -25.13
C ARG A 509 4.90 8.05 -24.62
N LEU A 510 4.79 7.96 -23.27
CA LEU A 510 4.08 6.89 -22.56
C LEU A 510 2.88 7.49 -21.84
N VAL A 511 1.71 6.93 -22.10
CA VAL A 511 0.48 7.22 -21.38
C VAL A 511 -0.06 5.91 -20.82
N VAL A 512 -0.31 5.86 -19.51
CA VAL A 512 -1.02 4.76 -18.83
C VAL A 512 -2.19 5.36 -18.05
N ASN A 513 -3.41 5.06 -18.51
CA ASN A 513 -4.65 5.66 -18.01
C ASN A 513 -5.22 4.95 -16.79
N GLN A 514 -4.78 3.73 -16.51
CA GLN A 514 -5.28 2.89 -15.44
C GLN A 514 -4.22 2.71 -14.38
N GLN A 515 -4.58 2.92 -13.15
CA GLN A 515 -3.70 2.65 -12.01
C GLN A 515 -3.92 1.23 -11.47
N LEU A 516 -5.18 0.76 -11.41
CA LEU A 516 -5.51 -0.60 -11.05
C LEU A 516 -5.57 -1.47 -12.30
N LEU A 517 -4.63 -2.40 -12.43
CA LEU A 517 -4.58 -3.39 -13.49
C LEU A 517 -5.26 -4.68 -13.04
N THR A 518 -6.32 -5.06 -13.74
CA THR A 518 -7.00 -6.34 -13.54
C THR A 518 -6.39 -7.43 -14.44
N PRO A 519 -6.61 -8.73 -14.19
CA PRO A 519 -6.20 -9.79 -15.10
C PRO A 519 -6.69 -9.57 -16.55
N SER A 520 -7.85 -8.94 -16.74
CA SER A 520 -8.39 -8.63 -18.06
C SER A 520 -7.74 -7.41 -18.74
N SER A 521 -7.29 -6.42 -17.99
CA SER A 521 -6.64 -5.22 -18.54
C SER A 521 -5.11 -5.33 -18.63
N TYR A 522 -4.52 -6.26 -17.89
CA TYR A 522 -3.07 -6.43 -17.82
C TYR A 522 -2.40 -6.76 -19.17
N PRO A 523 -2.96 -7.59 -20.08
CA PRO A 523 -2.36 -7.82 -21.39
C PRO A 523 -2.16 -6.54 -22.21
N ASP A 524 -3.10 -5.59 -22.13
CA ASP A 524 -2.98 -4.29 -22.78
C ASP A 524 -1.84 -3.46 -22.20
N PHE A 525 -1.74 -3.41 -20.87
CA PHE A 525 -0.61 -2.78 -20.19
C PHE A 525 0.72 -3.42 -20.55
N TYR A 526 0.80 -4.75 -20.53
CA TYR A 526 2.01 -5.49 -20.90
C TYR A 526 2.44 -5.19 -22.34
N ALA A 527 1.51 -5.08 -23.27
CA ALA A 527 1.80 -4.71 -24.66
C ALA A 527 2.41 -3.31 -24.77
N LEU A 528 1.91 -2.31 -24.01
CA LEU A 528 2.49 -0.96 -23.94
C LEU A 528 3.91 -1.01 -23.38
N MET A 529 4.12 -1.73 -22.29
CA MET A 529 5.42 -1.80 -21.62
C MET A 529 6.46 -2.55 -22.44
N ARG A 530 6.06 -3.59 -23.16
CA ARG A 530 6.94 -4.30 -24.09
C ARG A 530 7.43 -3.40 -25.22
N GLU A 531 6.54 -2.58 -25.78
CA GLU A 531 6.91 -1.60 -26.81
C GLU A 531 7.77 -0.48 -26.25
N TRP A 532 7.42 0.02 -25.04
CA TRP A 532 8.21 1.05 -24.36
C TRP A 532 9.64 0.61 -24.08
N LYS A 533 9.85 -0.66 -23.76
CA LYS A 533 11.16 -1.25 -23.41
C LYS A 533 11.91 -1.84 -24.60
N ASP A 534 11.33 -1.85 -25.79
CA ASP A 534 12.03 -2.34 -26.99
C ASP A 534 13.19 -1.40 -27.32
N GLU A 535 14.41 -1.87 -27.06
CA GLU A 535 15.64 -1.10 -27.32
C GLU A 535 15.72 -0.61 -28.77
N ASN A 536 15.15 -1.35 -29.72
CA ASN A 536 15.13 -0.93 -31.11
C ASN A 536 14.46 0.42 -31.30
N ASN A 537 13.48 0.78 -30.45
CA ASN A 537 12.82 2.07 -30.54
C ASN A 537 13.74 3.24 -30.18
N TYR A 538 14.79 3.00 -29.42
CA TYR A 538 15.75 4.01 -28.97
C TYR A 538 17.03 4.06 -29.81
N LEU A 539 17.27 3.06 -30.68
CA LEU A 539 18.48 2.99 -31.49
C LEU A 539 18.34 3.83 -32.76
N LEU A 540 19.29 4.74 -32.95
CA LEU A 540 19.50 5.48 -34.19
C LEU A 540 20.73 4.93 -34.90
N LEU A 541 20.61 4.70 -36.22
CA LEU A 541 21.68 4.21 -37.09
C LEU A 541 22.19 5.33 -37.99
N PHE A 542 23.49 5.54 -38.02
CA PHE A 542 24.18 6.48 -38.90
C PHE A 542 25.19 5.73 -39.79
N THR A 543 25.19 6.06 -41.04
CA THR A 543 26.15 5.53 -42.03
C THR A 543 27.07 6.64 -42.53
N PRO A 544 28.33 6.36 -42.86
CA PRO A 544 29.19 7.32 -43.55
C PRO A 544 28.53 7.85 -44.82
N GLU A 545 28.68 9.14 -45.08
CA GLU A 545 28.30 9.68 -46.39
C GLU A 545 29.11 8.98 -47.48
N ALA A 546 28.44 8.56 -48.56
CA ALA A 546 29.13 8.04 -49.71
C ALA A 546 29.99 9.15 -50.34
N ILE A 547 31.30 8.99 -50.33
CA ILE A 547 32.27 9.92 -50.93
C ILE A 547 32.03 9.98 -52.42
#